data_4a3335336a6fca1a9f8404bf14997455
#
_entry.id   4a3335336a6fca1a9f8404bf14997455
#
_cell.length_a   1.000
_cell.length_b   1.000
_cell.length_c   1.000
_cell.angle_alpha   90.00
_cell.angle_beta   90.00
_cell.angle_gamma   90.00
#
_symmetry.space_group_name_H-M   'P 1'
#
loop_
_entity.id
_entity.type
_entity.pdbx_description
1 polymer ?
#
loop_
_entity_poly.entity_id
_entity_poly.type
_entity_poly.pdbx_seq_one_letter_code
_entity_poly.pdbx_strand_id
1 'polypeptide(L)'
;MAERFLEWVSGLPVPAIYAVLALVSAIENVFPPVPADVAVVAGAFLSHRGLTSAPLIGALCWLANTASSAAMYFYARAHGRRFLEAGWPRRFLPPRTVRALEEGYARHGVYGIFLSRFLPGIRAGVTPFAGVVGISPLRALVPSAAASAIWYAFLVALGATVGSNLEAAKGLLNSANRVLALISVVVAMLGAFWLWRHHRRRGEG
;
A
#
# COMPACT_ATOMS: atom_id res chain seq x y z
N MET A 1 13.10 14.79 -13.62
CA MET A 1 12.64 14.71 -12.22
C MET A 1 13.22 13.49 -11.50
N ALA A 2 13.21 12.29 -12.11
CA ALA A 2 13.78 11.08 -11.50
C ALA A 2 15.29 11.18 -11.23
N GLU A 3 16.06 11.78 -12.14
CA GLU A 3 17.51 11.97 -11.97
C GLU A 3 17.84 12.87 -10.79
N ARG A 4 17.14 14.01 -10.65
CA ARG A 4 17.32 14.91 -9.50
C ARG A 4 16.94 14.27 -8.17
N PHE A 5 15.94 13.40 -8.18
CA PHE A 5 15.57 12.63 -6.98
C PHE A 5 16.65 11.62 -6.63
N LEU A 6 17.21 10.92 -7.62
CA LEU A 6 18.30 9.97 -7.42
C LEU A 6 19.59 10.67 -6.94
N GLU A 7 19.92 11.84 -7.51
CA GLU A 7 21.06 12.67 -7.06
C GLU A 7 20.87 13.15 -5.62
N TRP A 8 19.68 13.60 -5.26
CA TRP A 8 19.37 14.02 -3.91
C TRP A 8 19.47 12.85 -2.90
N VAL A 9 18.91 11.68 -3.25
CA VAL A 9 18.98 10.49 -2.39
C VAL A 9 20.41 9.97 -2.27
N SER A 10 21.20 10.00 -3.36
CA SER A 10 22.61 9.55 -3.31
C SER A 10 23.51 10.48 -2.49
N GLY A 11 23.11 11.72 -2.24
CA GLY A 11 23.80 12.66 -1.35
C GLY A 11 23.48 12.47 0.14
N LEU A 12 22.49 11.62 0.48
CA LEU A 12 22.15 11.34 1.88
C LEU A 12 23.10 10.30 2.48
N PRO A 13 23.43 10.41 3.80
CA PRO A 13 24.10 9.34 4.50
C PRO A 13 23.30 8.04 4.41
N VAL A 14 23.96 6.93 4.15
CA VAL A 14 23.31 5.61 3.99
C VAL A 14 22.31 5.28 5.11
N PRO A 15 22.63 5.52 6.40
CA PRO A 15 21.66 5.30 7.48
C PRO A 15 20.39 6.14 7.35
N ALA A 16 20.50 7.37 6.82
CA ALA A 16 19.36 8.24 6.63
C ALA A 16 18.41 7.70 5.55
N ILE A 17 18.94 7.07 4.50
CA ILE A 17 18.14 6.41 3.45
C ILE A 17 17.28 5.31 4.09
N TYR A 18 17.87 4.43 4.90
CA TYR A 18 17.14 3.38 5.59
C TYR A 18 16.09 3.93 6.56
N ALA A 19 16.42 4.97 7.31
CA ALA A 19 15.50 5.60 8.25
C ALA A 19 14.30 6.22 7.55
N VAL A 20 14.51 6.92 6.43
CA VAL A 20 13.44 7.52 5.64
C VAL A 20 12.53 6.44 5.04
N LEU A 21 13.10 5.39 4.46
CA LEU A 21 12.32 4.29 3.88
C LEU A 21 11.48 3.56 4.92
N ALA A 22 12.07 3.27 6.09
CA ALA A 22 11.36 2.66 7.21
C ALA A 22 10.24 3.56 7.73
N LEU A 23 10.49 4.86 7.88
CA LEU A 23 9.50 5.85 8.31
C LEU A 23 8.34 5.97 7.31
N VAL A 24 8.62 6.07 6.02
CA VAL A 24 7.61 6.13 4.96
C VAL A 24 6.75 4.86 4.98
N SER A 25 7.37 3.69 5.15
CA SER A 25 6.66 2.41 5.27
C SER A 25 5.80 2.30 6.54
N ALA A 26 6.20 2.94 7.63
CA ALA A 26 5.39 3.02 8.84
C ALA A 26 4.21 3.98 8.68
N ILE A 27 4.44 5.15 8.09
CA ILE A 27 3.42 6.20 7.91
C ILE A 27 2.28 5.73 7.01
N GLU A 28 2.52 4.85 6.06
CA GLU A 28 1.51 4.31 5.15
C GLU A 28 0.28 3.70 5.87
N ASN A 29 0.48 3.06 7.02
CA ASN A 29 -0.62 2.50 7.81
C ASN A 29 -1.46 3.57 8.52
N VAL A 30 -0.89 4.75 8.75
CA VAL A 30 -1.54 5.90 9.38
C VAL A 30 -2.14 6.82 8.32
N PHE A 31 -1.43 7.02 7.21
CA PHE A 31 -1.83 7.88 6.12
C PHE A 31 -1.69 7.15 4.76
N PRO A 32 -2.74 6.43 4.32
CA PRO A 32 -2.73 5.56 3.15
C PRO A 32 -2.28 6.17 1.81
N PRO A 33 -2.43 7.49 1.54
CA PRO A 33 -1.95 8.09 0.29
C PRO A 33 -0.43 8.13 0.11
N VAL A 34 0.35 7.77 1.13
CA VAL A 34 1.82 7.74 1.03
C VAL A 34 2.25 6.59 0.11
N PRO A 35 3.01 6.87 -0.96
CA PRO A 35 3.44 5.86 -1.93
C PRO A 35 4.67 5.09 -1.43
N ALA A 36 4.55 4.40 -0.28
CA ALA A 36 5.65 3.67 0.34
C ALA A 36 6.22 2.57 -0.56
N ASP A 37 5.38 1.90 -1.33
CA ASP A 37 5.80 0.85 -2.27
C ASP A 37 6.81 1.37 -3.29
N VAL A 38 6.56 2.57 -3.84
CA VAL A 38 7.47 3.21 -4.80
C VAL A 38 8.81 3.54 -4.14
N ALA A 39 8.77 4.02 -2.89
CA ALA A 39 9.98 4.34 -2.12
C ALA A 39 10.81 3.07 -1.86
N VAL A 40 10.19 1.95 -1.50
CA VAL A 40 10.87 0.67 -1.27
C VAL A 40 11.51 0.13 -2.54
N VAL A 41 10.78 0.16 -3.66
CA VAL A 41 11.32 -0.25 -4.98
C VAL A 41 12.50 0.63 -5.37
N ALA A 42 12.41 1.94 -5.19
CA ALA A 42 13.50 2.88 -5.49
C ALA A 42 14.71 2.63 -4.59
N GLY A 43 14.51 2.40 -3.29
CA GLY A 43 15.57 2.05 -2.35
C GLY A 43 16.26 0.74 -2.71
N ALA A 44 15.50 -0.29 -3.08
CA ALA A 44 16.04 -1.57 -3.53
C ALA A 44 16.80 -1.46 -4.87
N PHE A 45 16.36 -0.57 -5.77
CA PHE A 45 17.09 -0.23 -7.00
C PHE A 45 18.49 0.34 -6.70
N LEU A 46 18.61 1.19 -5.66
CA LEU A 46 19.90 1.77 -5.25
C LEU A 46 20.90 0.71 -4.74
N SER A 47 20.42 -0.46 -4.32
CA SER A 47 21.29 -1.56 -3.88
C SER A 47 22.19 -2.06 -5.01
N HIS A 48 21.74 -1.99 -6.25
CA HIS A 48 22.56 -2.37 -7.40
C HIS A 48 23.74 -1.41 -7.64
N ARG A 49 23.64 -0.17 -7.16
CA ARG A 49 24.73 0.81 -7.19
C ARG A 49 25.68 0.70 -6.00
N GLY A 50 25.53 -0.30 -5.14
CA GLY A 50 26.34 -0.49 -3.94
C GLY A 50 26.04 0.51 -2.81
N LEU A 51 25.01 1.37 -2.95
CA LEU A 51 24.67 2.38 -1.96
C LEU A 51 23.86 1.82 -0.80
N THR A 52 23.06 0.77 -1.05
CA THR A 52 22.16 0.17 -0.07
C THR A 52 22.20 -1.35 -0.16
N SER A 53 21.56 -2.05 0.79
CA SER A 53 21.36 -3.49 0.77
C SER A 53 19.87 -3.79 0.60
N ALA A 54 19.50 -4.42 -0.52
CA ALA A 54 18.10 -4.75 -0.81
C ALA A 54 17.44 -5.61 0.28
N PRO A 55 18.07 -6.69 0.81
CA PRO A 55 17.50 -7.46 1.90
C PRO A 55 17.28 -6.62 3.18
N LEU A 56 18.23 -5.73 3.50
CA LEU A 56 18.12 -4.88 4.68
C LEU A 56 16.99 -3.86 4.54
N ILE A 57 16.81 -3.27 3.35
CA ILE A 57 15.65 -2.41 3.06
C ILE A 57 14.36 -3.19 3.29
N GLY A 58 14.23 -4.38 2.69
CA GLY A 58 13.05 -5.22 2.86
C GLY A 58 12.73 -5.52 4.31
N ALA A 59 13.74 -5.93 5.07
CA ALA A 59 13.59 -6.25 6.49
C ALA A 59 13.17 -5.03 7.32
N LEU A 60 13.86 -3.90 7.18
CA LEU A 60 13.56 -2.68 7.94
C LEU A 60 12.19 -2.10 7.59
N CYS A 61 11.84 -2.02 6.31
CA CYS A 61 10.54 -1.52 5.87
C CYS A 61 9.41 -2.45 6.30
N TRP A 62 9.58 -3.77 6.19
CA TRP A 62 8.62 -4.74 6.69
C TRP A 62 8.43 -4.65 8.21
N LEU A 63 9.51 -4.55 8.99
CA LEU A 63 9.43 -4.39 10.44
C LEU A 63 8.71 -3.09 10.81
N ALA A 64 9.07 -1.97 10.19
CA ALA A 64 8.45 -0.67 10.45
C ALA A 64 6.96 -0.68 10.07
N ASN A 65 6.59 -1.25 8.92
CA ASN A 65 5.20 -1.42 8.50
C ASN A 65 4.43 -2.32 9.46
N THR A 66 5.00 -3.44 9.88
CA THR A 66 4.36 -4.38 10.79
C THR A 66 4.15 -3.77 12.18
N ALA A 67 5.15 -3.07 12.70
CA ALA A 67 5.06 -2.38 14.00
C ALA A 67 3.99 -1.28 13.97
N SER A 68 3.99 -0.45 12.95
CA SER A 68 2.98 0.59 12.74
C SER A 68 1.58 0.01 12.58
N SER A 69 1.43 -1.08 11.83
CA SER A 69 0.17 -1.80 11.65
C SER A 69 -0.34 -2.37 12.98
N ALA A 70 0.55 -2.92 13.83
CA ALA A 70 0.21 -3.39 15.16
C ALA A 70 -0.21 -2.24 16.08
N ALA A 71 0.50 -1.12 16.04
CA ALA A 71 0.12 0.08 16.80
C ALA A 71 -1.29 0.56 16.41
N MET A 72 -1.59 0.60 15.11
CA MET A 72 -2.92 0.96 14.61
C MET A 72 -4.00 -0.04 15.04
N TYR A 73 -3.70 -1.34 15.05
CA TYR A 73 -4.60 -2.36 15.56
C TYR A 73 -4.95 -2.12 17.04
N PHE A 74 -3.94 -1.94 17.91
CA PHE A 74 -4.18 -1.74 19.34
C PHE A 74 -4.88 -0.41 19.62
N TYR A 75 -4.52 0.64 18.91
CA TYR A 75 -5.18 1.94 19.00
C TYR A 75 -6.67 1.83 18.62
N ALA A 76 -6.97 1.20 17.49
CA ALA A 76 -8.33 0.98 17.02
C ALA A 76 -9.12 0.06 17.97
N ARG A 77 -8.49 -0.97 18.52
CA ARG A 77 -9.10 -1.87 19.53
C ARG A 77 -9.48 -1.13 20.80
N ALA A 78 -8.63 -0.23 21.27
CA ALA A 78 -8.89 0.57 22.48
C ALA A 78 -10.05 1.57 22.30
N HIS A 79 -10.21 2.14 21.10
CA HIS A 79 -11.21 3.16 20.81
C HIS A 79 -12.50 2.61 20.18
N GLY A 80 -12.51 1.36 19.74
CA GLY A 80 -13.67 0.69 19.16
C GLY A 80 -14.27 1.46 17.98
N ARG A 81 -15.59 1.54 17.91
CA ARG A 81 -16.31 2.22 16.81
C ARG A 81 -16.01 3.72 16.71
N ARG A 82 -15.67 4.38 17.82
CA ARG A 82 -15.28 5.81 17.81
C ARG A 82 -14.06 6.06 16.91
N PHE A 83 -13.17 5.08 16.77
CA PHE A 83 -12.05 5.17 15.85
C PHE A 83 -12.51 5.35 14.40
N LEU A 84 -13.53 4.62 13.95
CA LEU A 84 -14.04 4.70 12.57
C LEU A 84 -14.79 6.02 12.28
N GLU A 85 -15.31 6.67 13.34
CA GLU A 85 -16.03 7.93 13.25
C GLU A 85 -15.10 9.15 13.30
N ALA A 86 -13.85 8.95 13.75
CA ALA A 86 -12.87 10.01 13.92
C ALA A 86 -12.15 10.35 12.61
N GLY A 87 -11.96 11.64 12.37
CA GLY A 87 -11.07 12.27 11.39
C GLY A 87 -10.74 11.50 10.11
N TRP A 88 -9.50 11.06 10.00
CA TRP A 88 -9.01 10.39 8.81
C TRP A 88 -9.58 8.98 8.57
N PRO A 89 -9.82 8.11 9.57
CA PRO A 89 -10.41 6.80 9.32
C PRO A 89 -11.77 6.89 8.62
N ARG A 90 -12.61 7.83 9.01
CA ARG A 90 -13.89 8.08 8.35
C ARG A 90 -13.74 8.41 6.87
N ARG A 91 -12.65 9.09 6.49
CA ARG A 91 -12.38 9.49 5.10
C ARG A 91 -11.86 8.34 4.24
N PHE A 92 -11.00 7.47 4.80
CA PHE A 92 -10.35 6.37 4.09
C PHE A 92 -11.02 5.02 4.29
N LEU A 93 -11.85 4.88 5.33
CA LEU A 93 -12.65 3.69 5.61
C LEU A 93 -14.15 4.05 5.54
N PRO A 94 -14.68 4.36 4.36
CA PRO A 94 -16.11 4.63 4.21
C PRO A 94 -16.93 3.39 4.61
N PRO A 95 -18.21 3.55 5.00
CA PRO A 95 -19.06 2.44 5.46
C PRO A 95 -19.12 1.25 4.49
N ARG A 96 -18.96 1.49 3.18
CA ARG A 96 -18.89 0.43 2.17
C ARG A 96 -17.65 -0.44 2.32
N THR A 97 -16.50 0.18 2.59
CA THR A 97 -15.23 -0.54 2.83
C THR A 97 -15.29 -1.34 4.12
N VAL A 98 -15.86 -0.78 5.18
CA VAL A 98 -16.05 -1.47 6.46
C VAL A 98 -16.94 -2.70 6.26
N ARG A 99 -18.07 -2.59 5.55
CA ARG A 99 -18.94 -3.73 5.23
C ARG A 99 -18.23 -4.80 4.40
N ALA A 100 -17.47 -4.39 3.38
CA ALA A 100 -16.70 -5.34 2.57
C ALA A 100 -15.66 -6.11 3.41
N LEU A 101 -15.04 -5.47 4.41
CA LEU A 101 -14.14 -6.11 5.35
C LEU A 101 -14.90 -7.05 6.30
N GLU A 102 -16.08 -6.67 6.79
CA GLU A 102 -16.95 -7.51 7.62
C GLU A 102 -17.38 -8.77 6.86
N GLU A 103 -17.89 -8.61 5.64
CA GLU A 103 -18.29 -9.73 4.78
C GLU A 103 -17.11 -10.63 4.40
N GLY A 104 -15.97 -10.04 4.06
CA GLY A 104 -14.74 -10.75 3.74
C GLY A 104 -14.24 -11.58 4.93
N TYR A 105 -14.29 -11.01 6.13
CA TYR A 105 -13.91 -11.73 7.35
C TYR A 105 -14.92 -12.82 7.70
N ALA A 106 -16.22 -12.56 7.58
CA ALA A 106 -17.28 -13.54 7.85
C ALA A 106 -17.17 -14.76 6.92
N ARG A 107 -16.79 -14.54 5.65
CA ARG A 107 -16.65 -15.64 4.66
C ARG A 107 -15.33 -16.40 4.76
N HIS A 108 -14.24 -15.70 4.98
CA HIS A 108 -12.88 -16.23 4.81
C HIS A 108 -12.05 -16.22 6.10
N GLY A 109 -12.57 -15.63 7.19
CA GLY A 109 -11.88 -15.58 8.47
C GLY A 109 -10.49 -14.95 8.37
N VAL A 110 -9.50 -15.63 8.93
CA VAL A 110 -8.10 -15.18 8.95
C VAL A 110 -7.49 -15.08 7.54
N TYR A 111 -7.91 -15.94 6.61
CA TYR A 111 -7.48 -15.88 5.20
C TYR A 111 -7.95 -14.59 4.51
N GLY A 112 -9.12 -14.09 4.88
CA GLY A 112 -9.63 -12.81 4.38
C GLY A 112 -8.70 -11.64 4.77
N ILE A 113 -8.16 -11.66 6.00
CA ILE A 113 -7.19 -10.67 6.47
C ILE A 113 -5.89 -10.76 5.65
N PHE A 114 -5.39 -11.97 5.43
CA PHE A 114 -4.18 -12.20 4.64
C PHE A 114 -4.35 -11.69 3.20
N LEU A 115 -5.40 -12.11 2.50
CA LEU A 115 -5.64 -11.76 1.10
C LEU A 115 -5.93 -10.28 0.88
N SER A 116 -6.66 -9.65 1.80
CA SER A 116 -7.01 -8.23 1.69
C SER A 116 -5.78 -7.29 1.77
N ARG A 117 -4.65 -7.76 2.30
CA ARG A 117 -3.38 -7.02 2.30
C ARG A 117 -2.80 -6.80 0.89
N PHE A 118 -3.12 -7.66 -0.07
CA PHE A 118 -2.70 -7.53 -1.46
C PHE A 118 -3.61 -6.60 -2.27
N LEU A 119 -4.74 -6.15 -1.70
CA LEU A 119 -5.68 -5.27 -2.40
C LEU A 119 -5.34 -3.80 -2.12
N PRO A 120 -4.98 -3.01 -3.15
CA PRO A 120 -4.73 -1.59 -2.99
C PRO A 120 -5.95 -0.86 -2.41
N GLY A 121 -5.72 0.10 -1.52
CA GLY A 121 -6.76 0.90 -0.88
C GLY A 121 -7.47 0.23 0.30
N ILE A 122 -7.49 -1.09 0.41
CA ILE A 122 -8.10 -1.82 1.54
C ILE A 122 -7.05 -2.19 2.58
N ARG A 123 -5.81 -2.47 2.16
CA ARG A 123 -4.74 -3.02 3.02
C ARG A 123 -4.46 -2.20 4.29
N ALA A 124 -4.53 -0.88 4.23
CA ALA A 124 -4.31 -0.01 5.39
C ALA A 124 -5.47 -0.08 6.41
N GLY A 125 -6.68 -0.40 5.94
CA GLY A 125 -7.87 -0.49 6.76
C GLY A 125 -8.08 -1.82 7.47
N VAL A 126 -7.45 -2.90 6.97
CA VAL A 126 -7.67 -4.28 7.46
C VAL A 126 -7.32 -4.43 8.92
N THR A 127 -6.16 -3.94 9.33
CA THR A 127 -5.64 -4.13 10.69
C THR A 127 -6.40 -3.28 11.72
N PRO A 128 -6.65 -1.96 11.49
CA PRO A 128 -7.51 -1.20 12.38
C PRO A 128 -8.94 -1.76 12.45
N PHE A 129 -9.51 -2.20 11.33
CA PHE A 129 -10.82 -2.86 11.32
C PHE A 129 -10.84 -4.10 12.22
N ALA A 130 -9.83 -4.98 12.10
CA ALA A 130 -9.70 -6.16 12.95
C ALA A 130 -9.62 -5.80 14.44
N GLY A 131 -8.99 -4.68 14.78
CA GLY A 131 -8.95 -4.12 16.14
C GLY A 131 -10.34 -3.69 16.62
N VAL A 132 -11.09 -2.93 15.82
CA VAL A 132 -12.44 -2.44 16.15
C VAL A 132 -13.42 -3.58 16.38
N VAL A 133 -13.38 -4.62 15.54
CA VAL A 133 -14.26 -5.80 15.62
C VAL A 133 -13.84 -6.76 16.76
N GLY A 134 -12.66 -6.54 17.37
CA GLY A 134 -12.19 -7.35 18.50
C GLY A 134 -11.60 -8.69 18.12
N ILE A 135 -11.16 -8.87 16.86
CA ILE A 135 -10.42 -10.07 16.43
C ILE A 135 -9.16 -10.19 17.29
N SER A 136 -8.80 -11.39 17.72
CA SER A 136 -7.63 -11.57 18.61
C SER A 136 -6.33 -11.09 17.91
N PRO A 137 -5.35 -10.54 18.66
CA PRO A 137 -4.11 -10.00 18.09
C PRO A 137 -3.38 -10.98 17.18
N LEU A 138 -3.23 -12.23 17.60
CA LEU A 138 -2.54 -13.26 16.81
C LEU A 138 -3.26 -13.56 15.50
N ARG A 139 -4.61 -13.62 15.52
CA ARG A 139 -5.41 -13.89 14.31
C ARG A 139 -5.44 -12.69 13.35
N ALA A 140 -5.19 -11.48 13.83
CA ALA A 140 -5.14 -10.27 13.00
C ALA A 140 -3.72 -9.97 12.52
N LEU A 141 -2.74 -9.95 13.43
CA LEU A 141 -1.40 -9.43 13.15
C LEU A 141 -0.50 -10.45 12.45
N VAL A 142 -0.59 -11.73 12.79
CA VAL A 142 0.26 -12.77 12.16
C VAL A 142 -0.01 -12.89 10.66
N PRO A 143 -1.25 -13.07 10.18
CA PRO A 143 -1.51 -13.14 8.75
C PRO A 143 -1.22 -11.81 8.04
N SER A 144 -1.44 -10.68 8.72
CA SER A 144 -1.07 -9.36 8.17
C SER A 144 0.44 -9.21 7.99
N ALA A 145 1.23 -9.62 8.99
CA ALA A 145 2.69 -9.59 8.93
C ALA A 145 3.24 -10.53 7.86
N ALA A 146 2.68 -11.75 7.76
CA ALA A 146 3.08 -12.72 6.73
C ALA A 146 2.78 -12.20 5.31
N ALA A 147 1.58 -11.66 5.08
CA ALA A 147 1.23 -11.06 3.79
C ALA A 147 2.14 -9.88 3.45
N SER A 148 2.42 -9.01 4.45
CA SER A 148 3.36 -7.90 4.28
C SER A 148 4.78 -8.38 3.97
N ALA A 149 5.26 -9.46 4.60
CA ALA A 149 6.58 -10.02 4.30
C ALA A 149 6.70 -10.44 2.83
N ILE A 150 5.70 -11.14 2.32
CA ILE A 150 5.63 -11.54 0.91
C ILE A 150 5.60 -10.31 -0.01
N TRP A 151 4.78 -9.31 0.34
CA TRP A 151 4.67 -8.08 -0.45
C TRP A 151 5.99 -7.31 -0.49
N TYR A 152 6.62 -7.07 0.65
CA TYR A 152 7.91 -6.37 0.71
C TYR A 152 9.03 -7.16 0.03
N ALA A 153 9.06 -8.50 0.15
CA ALA A 153 10.00 -9.35 -0.59
C ALA A 153 9.80 -9.19 -2.10
N PHE A 154 8.56 -9.15 -2.58
CA PHE A 154 8.23 -8.90 -3.98
C PHE A 154 8.71 -7.51 -4.44
N LEU A 155 8.44 -6.44 -3.67
CA LEU A 155 8.86 -5.08 -4.02
C LEU A 155 10.40 -4.96 -4.09
N VAL A 156 11.08 -5.57 -3.14
CA VAL A 156 12.56 -5.58 -3.10
C VAL A 156 13.14 -6.36 -4.27
N ALA A 157 12.59 -7.55 -4.57
CA ALA A 157 12.99 -8.33 -5.72
C ALA A 157 12.77 -7.55 -7.03
N LEU A 158 11.62 -6.88 -7.16
CA LEU A 158 11.32 -6.03 -8.31
C LEU A 158 12.34 -4.90 -8.45
N GLY A 159 12.62 -4.16 -7.37
CA GLY A 159 13.58 -3.04 -7.38
C GLY A 159 15.01 -3.49 -7.70
N ALA A 160 15.46 -4.59 -7.11
CA ALA A 160 16.78 -5.15 -7.36
C ALA A 160 16.93 -5.67 -8.80
N THR A 161 15.91 -6.34 -9.34
CA THR A 161 15.90 -6.85 -10.74
C THR A 161 15.89 -5.69 -11.74
N VAL A 162 15.09 -4.66 -11.48
CA VAL A 162 15.07 -3.44 -12.31
C VAL A 162 16.44 -2.75 -12.27
N GLY A 163 17.11 -2.74 -11.11
CA GLY A 163 18.47 -2.19 -10.94
C GLY A 163 19.52 -2.92 -11.75
N SER A 164 19.42 -4.25 -11.90
CA SER A 164 20.37 -5.06 -12.65
C SER A 164 20.19 -5.00 -14.16
N ASN A 165 19.00 -4.63 -14.66
CA ASN A 165 18.66 -4.60 -16.08
C ASN A 165 17.95 -3.29 -16.46
N LEU A 166 18.71 -2.20 -16.54
CA LEU A 166 18.17 -0.86 -16.81
C LEU A 166 17.43 -0.77 -18.17
N GLU A 167 17.85 -1.55 -19.17
CA GLU A 167 17.20 -1.65 -20.48
C GLU A 167 15.86 -2.40 -20.41
N ALA A 168 15.82 -3.52 -19.69
CA ALA A 168 14.59 -4.25 -19.42
C ALA A 168 13.61 -3.43 -18.55
N ALA A 169 14.14 -2.62 -17.61
CA ALA A 169 13.35 -1.71 -16.78
C ALA A 169 12.71 -0.58 -17.59
N LYS A 170 13.42 0.00 -18.56
CA LYS A 170 12.84 0.98 -19.49
C LYS A 170 11.72 0.36 -20.34
N GLY A 171 11.88 -0.88 -20.77
CA GLY A 171 10.85 -1.64 -21.48
C GLY A 171 9.61 -1.90 -20.62
N LEU A 172 9.80 -2.29 -19.35
CA LEU A 172 8.74 -2.52 -18.37
C LEU A 172 8.01 -1.21 -17.99
N LEU A 173 8.74 -0.14 -17.76
CA LEU A 173 8.16 1.19 -17.47
C LEU A 173 7.35 1.72 -18.65
N ASN A 174 7.84 1.57 -19.88
CA ASN A 174 7.09 1.93 -21.07
C ASN A 174 5.85 1.05 -21.29
N SER A 175 5.93 -0.23 -20.95
CA SER A 175 4.78 -1.14 -21.00
C SER A 175 3.78 -0.83 -19.88
N ALA A 176 4.25 -0.60 -18.67
CA ALA A 176 3.40 -0.18 -17.54
C ALA A 176 2.72 1.17 -17.79
N ASN A 177 3.44 2.16 -18.35
CA ASN A 177 2.85 3.43 -18.75
C ASN A 177 1.79 3.28 -19.84
N ARG A 178 1.97 2.38 -20.81
CA ARG A 178 0.94 2.06 -21.81
C ARG A 178 -0.29 1.41 -21.19
N VAL A 179 -0.08 0.46 -20.28
CA VAL A 179 -1.20 -0.21 -19.55
C VAL A 179 -1.94 0.78 -18.66
N LEU A 180 -1.23 1.63 -17.92
CA LEU A 180 -1.84 2.68 -17.09
C LEU A 180 -2.57 3.72 -17.94
N ALA A 181 -2.02 4.11 -19.09
CA ALA A 181 -2.71 5.00 -20.03
C ALA A 181 -3.97 4.35 -20.61
N LEU A 182 -3.92 3.07 -20.99
CA LEU A 182 -5.08 2.31 -21.44
C LEU A 182 -6.15 2.20 -20.35
N ILE A 183 -5.78 1.86 -19.12
CA ILE A 183 -6.71 1.79 -17.98
C ILE A 183 -7.33 3.16 -17.74
N SER A 184 -6.55 4.25 -17.77
CA SER A 184 -7.05 5.61 -17.59
C SER A 184 -8.05 6.02 -18.67
N VAL A 185 -7.77 5.67 -19.93
CA VAL A 185 -8.69 5.90 -21.06
C VAL A 185 -9.98 5.10 -20.89
N VAL A 186 -9.88 3.82 -20.51
CA VAL A 186 -11.07 2.97 -20.27
C VAL A 186 -11.92 3.52 -19.12
N VAL A 187 -11.29 3.91 -18.01
CA VAL A 187 -11.99 4.51 -16.86
C VAL A 187 -12.65 5.83 -17.26
N ALA A 188 -11.96 6.68 -18.03
CA ALA A 188 -12.52 7.94 -18.54
C ALA A 188 -13.72 7.69 -19.49
N MET A 189 -13.61 6.71 -20.39
CA MET A 189 -14.73 6.35 -21.29
C MET A 189 -15.94 5.78 -20.52
N LEU A 190 -15.70 4.89 -19.55
CA LEU A 190 -16.75 4.35 -18.70
C LEU A 190 -17.43 5.44 -17.87
N GLY A 191 -16.64 6.38 -17.32
CA GLY A 191 -17.16 7.54 -16.60
C GLY A 191 -17.98 8.47 -17.49
N ALA A 192 -17.49 8.79 -18.70
CA ALA A 192 -18.22 9.59 -19.68
C ALA A 192 -19.52 8.91 -20.15
N PHE A 193 -19.45 7.60 -20.42
CA PHE A 193 -20.62 6.81 -20.79
C PHE A 193 -21.66 6.74 -19.67
N TRP A 194 -21.23 6.61 -18.42
CA TRP A 194 -22.09 6.61 -17.24
C TRP A 194 -22.79 7.97 -17.05
N LEU A 195 -22.02 9.07 -17.16
CA LEU A 195 -22.54 10.43 -17.10
C LEU A 195 -23.54 10.72 -18.23
N TRP A 196 -23.21 10.33 -19.45
CA TRP A 196 -24.10 10.49 -20.60
C TRP A 196 -25.41 9.71 -20.42
N ARG A 197 -25.34 8.46 -19.94
CA ARG A 197 -26.52 7.63 -19.64
C ARG A 197 -27.34 8.20 -18.49
N HIS A 198 -26.70 8.83 -17.51
CA HIS A 198 -27.38 9.45 -16.37
C HIS A 198 -28.08 10.75 -16.77
N HIS A 199 -27.48 11.56 -17.65
CA HIS A 199 -28.09 12.77 -18.20
C HIS A 199 -29.30 12.47 -19.08
N ARG A 200 -29.26 11.44 -19.92
CA ARG A 200 -30.42 11.03 -20.75
C ARG A 200 -31.63 10.61 -19.91
N ARG A 201 -31.41 9.96 -18.76
CA ARG A 201 -32.52 9.54 -17.89
C ARG A 201 -33.17 10.69 -17.10
N ARG A 202 -32.56 11.87 -17.02
CA ARG A 202 -33.11 13.06 -16.37
C ARG A 202 -33.84 14.01 -17.34
N GLY A 203 -33.77 13.78 -18.64
CA GLY A 203 -34.42 14.58 -19.65
C GLY A 203 -35.80 14.03 -20.13
N GLU A 204 -36.20 12.88 -19.59
CA GLU A 204 -37.48 12.20 -19.97
C GLU A 204 -38.50 12.16 -18.80
N GLY A 205 -38.32 13.04 -17.77
CA GLY A 205 -39.23 13.14 -16.62
C GLY A 205 -39.85 14.51 -16.45
#